data_9ef34374d0f40f727ec9733c6fb63dad
#
_entry.id   9ef34374d0f40f727ec9733c6fb63dad
#
_cell.length_a   1.000
_cell.length_b   1.000
_cell.length_c   1.000
_cell.angle_alpha   90.00
_cell.angle_beta   90.00
_cell.angle_gamma   90.00
#
_symmetry.space_group_name_H-M   'P 1'
#
loop_
_entity.id
_entity.type
_entity.pdbx_description
1 polymer ?
#
loop_
_entity_poly.entity_id
_entity_poly.type
_entity_poly.pdbx_seq_one_letter_code
_entity_poly.pdbx_strand_id
1 'polypeptide(L)'
;PASGVIRDLAATLDSPLPVGSTVAWIDAEGEAKATAKTPAKTSATEARPAATANAAAAPARPAAAASQIEVPLPRPAQAGKASPRATPLARRLAREAGIDLDQVTGSGPLGRVQAADIATTAAAAGLATSAIAAGALHRQWLRKGEGTPLVLLHGFGGDLNAWRLFVATLQPKCPVLGIDLPGHGGSATHRIGGFDDMVEAVAETLRAEGLDATHLAGHSLGGAVATALAGRDGSATRSLFLVAPGGLGPDINGAFIAGLLRARSLASLAPWLRLLTADQAALGASFTAATLRQLEAQGVREGLEHVSQCLFPDSTQAFDVRPTLSRLTIPVKLVFGSEDRIISARHAQGLPGQVALHLFAGLGHMPHFEEREAVVRLARELMRSA
;
A
#
# COMPACT_ATOMS: atom_id res chain seq x y z
N PRO A 1 -29.49 1.15 -0.29
CA PRO A 1 -29.93 1.01 1.07
C PRO A 1 -31.17 0.13 1.10
N ALA A 2 -31.11 -1.02 1.79
CA ALA A 2 -32.29 -1.84 1.98
C ALA A 2 -33.21 -1.14 3.00
N SER A 3 -34.44 -0.86 2.62
CA SER A 3 -35.50 -0.44 3.55
C SER A 3 -36.17 -1.67 4.13
N GLY A 4 -36.32 -1.73 5.44
CA GLY A 4 -36.93 -2.84 6.15
C GLY A 4 -37.17 -2.51 7.61
N VAL A 5 -37.93 -3.37 8.31
CA VAL A 5 -38.22 -3.22 9.73
C VAL A 5 -37.17 -3.98 10.55
N ILE A 6 -36.51 -3.27 11.46
CA ILE A 6 -35.53 -3.88 12.37
C ILE A 6 -36.27 -4.70 13.40
N ARG A 7 -35.90 -5.98 13.58
CA ARG A 7 -36.41 -6.87 14.60
C ARG A 7 -35.30 -7.43 15.47
N ASP A 8 -35.65 -7.81 16.66
CA ASP A 8 -34.82 -8.51 17.64
C ASP A 8 -33.46 -7.81 17.87
N LEU A 9 -33.54 -6.50 18.19
CA LEU A 9 -32.36 -5.73 18.56
C LEU A 9 -31.75 -6.30 19.85
N ALA A 10 -30.59 -6.98 19.73
CA ALA A 10 -29.90 -7.58 20.87
C ALA A 10 -28.94 -6.60 21.57
N ALA A 11 -28.66 -5.44 20.95
CA ALA A 11 -27.77 -4.43 21.51
C ALA A 11 -28.53 -3.48 22.44
N THR A 12 -28.07 -3.35 23.68
CA THR A 12 -28.44 -2.26 24.60
C THR A 12 -27.27 -1.29 24.69
N LEU A 13 -27.58 0.02 24.88
CA LEU A 13 -26.57 1.05 25.10
C LEU A 13 -25.64 0.61 26.26
N ASP A 14 -24.32 0.70 26.03
CA ASP A 14 -23.27 0.41 27.01
C ASP A 14 -23.06 -1.06 27.43
N SER A 15 -23.60 -2.04 26.66
CA SER A 15 -23.28 -3.46 26.89
C SER A 15 -22.45 -4.04 25.75
N PRO A 16 -21.22 -4.52 26.02
CA PRO A 16 -20.42 -5.16 24.99
C PRO A 16 -20.99 -6.51 24.58
N LEU A 17 -21.18 -6.73 23.28
CA LEU A 17 -21.59 -8.03 22.74
C LEU A 17 -20.33 -8.81 22.30
N PRO A 18 -20.31 -10.14 22.45
CA PRO A 18 -19.22 -10.97 21.94
C PRO A 18 -19.06 -10.82 20.42
N VAL A 19 -17.82 -10.88 19.95
CA VAL A 19 -17.52 -10.82 18.51
C VAL A 19 -18.21 -11.99 17.80
N GLY A 20 -19.01 -11.67 16.75
CA GLY A 20 -19.79 -12.64 15.99
C GLY A 20 -21.26 -12.78 16.43
N SER A 21 -21.71 -12.02 17.45
CA SER A 21 -23.12 -11.99 17.86
C SER A 21 -23.98 -11.26 16.84
N THR A 22 -25.18 -11.81 16.57
CA THR A 22 -26.19 -11.13 15.74
C THR A 22 -26.74 -9.92 16.51
N VAL A 23 -26.59 -8.73 15.92
CA VAL A 23 -27.01 -7.47 16.56
C VAL A 23 -28.48 -7.17 16.31
N ALA A 24 -28.96 -7.43 15.13
CA ALA A 24 -30.37 -7.23 14.74
C ALA A 24 -30.68 -7.99 13.45
N TRP A 25 -31.99 -8.18 13.15
CA TRP A 25 -32.50 -8.66 11.88
C TRP A 25 -33.19 -7.52 11.15
N ILE A 26 -33.12 -7.48 9.84
CA ILE A 26 -33.85 -6.54 8.98
C ILE A 26 -34.73 -7.37 8.05
N ASP A 27 -36.06 -7.30 8.24
CA ASP A 27 -37.00 -7.92 7.32
C ASP A 27 -37.32 -6.97 6.17
N ALA A 28 -37.14 -7.45 4.92
CA ALA A 28 -37.55 -6.69 3.75
C ALA A 28 -39.07 -6.58 3.65
N GLU A 29 -39.58 -5.44 3.16
CA GLU A 29 -41.01 -5.25 2.93
C GLU A 29 -41.53 -6.31 1.95
N GLY A 30 -42.40 -7.21 2.45
CA GLY A 30 -43.06 -8.21 1.61
C GLY A 30 -42.84 -9.67 1.98
N GLU A 31 -41.98 -10.00 2.95
CA GLU A 31 -41.79 -11.39 3.41
C GLU A 31 -42.85 -11.79 4.43
N ALA A 32 -43.63 -12.84 4.08
CA ALA A 32 -44.66 -13.45 4.94
C ALA A 32 -44.00 -14.22 6.09
N LYS A 33 -44.56 -14.06 7.29
CA LYS A 33 -44.19 -14.70 8.55
C LYS A 33 -43.88 -16.19 8.41
N ALA A 34 -42.61 -16.58 8.52
CA ALA A 34 -42.23 -17.94 8.87
C ALA A 34 -42.32 -18.08 10.38
N THR A 35 -43.26 -18.87 10.85
CA THR A 35 -43.45 -19.23 12.27
C THR A 35 -42.25 -20.06 12.73
N ALA A 36 -41.43 -19.49 13.62
CA ALA A 36 -40.35 -20.20 14.27
C ALA A 36 -40.93 -21.27 15.23
N LYS A 37 -40.56 -22.53 14.97
CA LYS A 37 -40.72 -23.64 15.93
C LYS A 37 -39.63 -23.49 17.01
N THR A 38 -40.08 -23.31 18.24
CA THR A 38 -39.28 -23.37 19.46
C THR A 38 -38.74 -24.79 19.68
N PRO A 39 -37.48 -25.03 19.94
CA PRO A 39 -37.03 -26.26 20.57
C PRO A 39 -37.09 -26.12 22.09
N ALA A 40 -37.66 -27.14 22.71
CA ALA A 40 -37.95 -27.27 24.13
C ALA A 40 -36.65 -27.25 24.97
N LYS A 41 -36.81 -26.63 26.15
CA LYS A 41 -35.94 -26.78 27.33
C LYS A 41 -35.88 -28.24 27.76
N THR A 42 -34.70 -28.80 27.92
CA THR A 42 -34.46 -29.92 28.83
C THR A 42 -33.50 -29.45 29.92
N SER A 43 -34.08 -29.35 31.10
CA SER A 43 -33.37 -29.22 32.37
C SER A 43 -32.84 -30.60 32.79
N ALA A 44 -31.62 -30.68 33.21
CA ALA A 44 -31.17 -31.72 34.13
C ALA A 44 -30.17 -31.09 35.10
N THR A 45 -30.59 -31.20 36.31
CA THR A 45 -30.05 -30.81 37.62
C THR A 45 -28.98 -31.82 38.06
N GLU A 46 -28.14 -31.37 39.03
CA GLU A 46 -27.32 -32.14 39.97
C GLU A 46 -25.89 -32.55 39.45
N ALA A 47 -24.84 -32.49 40.21
CA ALA A 47 -24.57 -32.14 41.60
C ALA A 47 -23.07 -31.83 41.75
N ARG A 48 -22.80 -30.94 42.71
CA ARG A 48 -21.47 -30.73 43.28
C ARG A 48 -21.26 -31.76 44.38
N PRO A 49 -20.00 -32.27 44.65
CA PRO A 49 -19.49 -32.10 45.97
C PRO A 49 -18.12 -31.40 46.06
N ALA A 50 -17.98 -30.81 47.24
CA ALA A 50 -16.89 -29.97 47.66
C ALA A 50 -15.77 -30.80 48.36
N ALA A 51 -14.61 -30.14 48.39
CA ALA A 51 -13.57 -30.18 49.39
C ALA A 51 -12.64 -31.41 49.47
N THR A 52 -11.34 -31.15 49.35
CA THR A 52 -10.52 -31.06 50.58
C THR A 52 -9.12 -30.52 50.24
N ALA A 53 -8.69 -29.56 51.06
CA ALA A 53 -7.33 -29.07 51.15
C ALA A 53 -6.40 -30.13 51.74
N ASN A 54 -5.21 -30.22 51.19
CA ASN A 54 -4.11 -30.79 51.97
C ASN A 54 -2.79 -30.04 51.68
N ALA A 55 -2.31 -29.33 52.70
CA ALA A 55 -1.03 -28.72 52.79
C ALA A 55 0.02 -29.78 53.04
N ALA A 56 1.10 -29.79 52.27
CA ALA A 56 2.31 -30.56 52.61
C ALA A 56 3.54 -29.65 52.45
N ALA A 57 4.30 -29.61 53.50
CA ALA A 57 5.45 -28.81 53.82
C ALA A 57 6.64 -29.01 52.85
N ALA A 58 7.39 -27.93 52.67
CA ALA A 58 8.70 -27.91 52.03
C ALA A 58 9.80 -28.38 53.03
N PRO A 59 10.80 -29.14 52.60
CA PRO A 59 11.96 -29.41 53.43
C PRO A 59 13.01 -28.29 53.34
N ALA A 60 13.63 -28.05 54.51
CA ALA A 60 14.67 -27.07 54.76
C ALA A 60 15.97 -27.34 53.97
N ARG A 61 16.58 -26.26 53.54
CA ARG A 61 17.87 -26.19 52.89
C ARG A 61 19.00 -26.04 53.95
N PRO A 62 20.11 -26.74 53.88
CA PRO A 62 21.25 -26.47 54.79
C PRO A 62 22.04 -25.23 54.30
N ALA A 63 22.46 -24.46 55.27
CA ALA A 63 23.34 -23.31 55.10
C ALA A 63 24.75 -23.75 54.73
N ALA A 64 25.31 -23.19 53.66
CA ALA A 64 26.74 -23.28 53.35
C ALA A 64 27.35 -21.88 53.34
N ALA A 65 28.54 -21.80 53.92
CA ALA A 65 29.28 -20.63 54.33
C ALA A 65 29.56 -19.63 53.21
N ALA A 66 29.43 -18.34 53.56
CA ALA A 66 29.84 -17.22 52.77
C ALA A 66 31.36 -17.08 52.72
N SER A 67 31.95 -17.21 51.52
CA SER A 67 33.26 -16.63 51.21
C SER A 67 33.05 -15.29 50.57
N GLN A 68 33.48 -14.23 51.25
CA GLN A 68 33.46 -12.85 50.72
C GLN A 68 34.51 -12.74 49.63
N ILE A 69 34.05 -12.61 48.37
CA ILE A 69 34.86 -12.10 47.28
C ILE A 69 34.48 -10.63 47.12
N GLU A 70 35.43 -9.77 47.47
CA GLU A 70 35.35 -8.33 47.28
C GLU A 70 35.32 -8.03 45.76
N VAL A 71 34.14 -7.68 45.21
CA VAL A 71 34.00 -7.24 43.82
C VAL A 71 34.22 -5.73 43.82
N PRO A 72 35.17 -5.18 43.06
CA PRO A 72 35.35 -3.74 42.94
C PRO A 72 34.10 -3.11 42.38
N LEU A 73 33.59 -2.08 43.04
CA LEU A 73 32.50 -1.22 42.55
C LEU A 73 32.85 -0.68 41.15
N PRO A 74 31.97 -0.82 40.15
CA PRO A 74 32.18 -0.17 38.86
C PRO A 74 32.16 1.36 39.04
N ARG A 75 33.20 2.02 38.54
CA ARG A 75 33.23 3.48 38.39
C ARG A 75 31.96 3.92 37.69
N PRO A 76 31.38 5.10 38.08
CA PRO A 76 30.22 5.63 37.38
C PRO A 76 30.58 5.80 35.88
N ALA A 77 29.85 5.09 35.03
CA ALA A 77 29.92 5.27 33.58
C ALA A 77 29.63 6.74 33.29
N GLN A 78 30.56 7.40 32.61
CA GLN A 78 30.30 8.74 32.05
C GLN A 78 29.00 8.63 31.27
N ALA A 79 28.08 9.56 31.52
CA ALA A 79 26.80 9.65 30.84
C ALA A 79 27.05 9.70 29.32
N GLY A 80 26.93 8.55 28.66
CA GLY A 80 27.00 8.44 27.23
C GLY A 80 25.88 9.30 26.65
N LYS A 81 26.21 10.18 25.71
CA LYS A 81 25.21 10.89 24.91
C LYS A 81 24.18 9.89 24.43
N ALA A 82 22.90 10.13 24.72
CA ALA A 82 21.82 9.26 24.27
C ALA A 82 21.89 9.17 22.74
N SER A 83 22.00 7.96 22.20
CA SER A 83 22.05 7.75 20.77
C SER A 83 20.83 8.43 20.10
N PRO A 84 21.01 9.19 19.02
CA PRO A 84 19.94 9.93 18.38
C PRO A 84 18.80 9.01 17.97
N ARG A 85 17.59 9.47 18.20
CA ARG A 85 16.40 8.75 17.75
C ARG A 85 16.34 8.80 16.23
N ALA A 86 16.50 7.67 15.56
CA ALA A 86 16.46 7.59 14.11
C ALA A 86 15.68 6.34 13.68
N THR A 87 15.03 6.42 12.51
CA THR A 87 14.41 5.24 11.91
C THR A 87 15.48 4.23 11.48
N PRO A 88 15.14 2.93 11.38
CA PRO A 88 16.09 1.91 10.89
C PRO A 88 16.68 2.26 9.52
N LEU A 89 15.87 2.83 8.63
CA LEU A 89 16.31 3.29 7.30
C LEU A 89 17.27 4.47 7.41
N ALA A 90 16.96 5.49 8.23
CA ALA A 90 17.87 6.61 8.45
C ALA A 90 19.24 6.17 9.00
N ARG A 91 19.27 5.20 9.93
CA ARG A 91 20.52 4.64 10.46
C ARG A 91 21.36 3.94 9.39
N ARG A 92 20.68 3.23 8.46
CA ARG A 92 21.36 2.56 7.34
C ARG A 92 21.91 3.58 6.36
N LEU A 93 21.10 4.53 5.92
CA LEU A 93 21.52 5.57 4.96
C LEU A 93 22.63 6.45 5.52
N ALA A 94 22.56 6.83 6.81
CA ALA A 94 23.63 7.58 7.46
C ALA A 94 24.95 6.81 7.45
N ARG A 95 24.92 5.49 7.70
CA ARG A 95 26.10 4.63 7.67
C ARG A 95 26.66 4.49 6.24
N GLU A 96 25.80 4.29 5.27
CA GLU A 96 26.17 4.18 3.85
C GLU A 96 26.77 5.49 3.32
N ALA A 97 26.25 6.63 3.75
CA ALA A 97 26.70 7.96 3.37
C ALA A 97 27.83 8.51 4.26
N GLY A 98 28.27 7.79 5.31
CA GLY A 98 29.27 8.27 6.27
C GLY A 98 28.82 9.47 7.08
N ILE A 99 27.51 9.67 7.27
CA ILE A 99 26.92 10.79 8.01
C ILE A 99 26.75 10.40 9.48
N ASP A 100 27.25 11.26 10.38
CA ASP A 100 27.03 11.13 11.82
C ASP A 100 25.62 11.58 12.17
N LEU A 101 24.81 10.66 12.71
CA LEU A 101 23.42 10.92 13.10
C LEU A 101 23.31 11.99 14.20
N ASP A 102 24.35 12.21 14.99
CA ASP A 102 24.38 13.26 16.02
C ASP A 102 24.39 14.69 15.42
N GLN A 103 24.75 14.81 14.16
CA GLN A 103 24.80 16.06 13.42
C GLN A 103 23.55 16.31 12.56
N VAL A 104 22.62 15.35 12.51
CA VAL A 104 21.41 15.45 11.71
C VAL A 104 20.24 15.92 12.56
N THR A 105 19.62 17.03 12.15
CA THR A 105 18.36 17.48 12.79
C THR A 105 17.21 16.66 12.25
N GLY A 106 16.56 15.85 13.12
CA GLY A 106 15.43 15.02 12.72
C GLY A 106 14.13 15.81 12.55
N SER A 107 13.46 15.68 11.43
CA SER A 107 12.17 16.30 11.12
C SER A 107 10.96 15.50 11.64
N GLY A 108 11.16 14.24 12.05
CA GLY A 108 10.11 13.37 12.53
C GLY A 108 9.62 13.67 13.95
N PRO A 109 8.54 12.99 14.40
CA PRO A 109 7.97 13.17 15.74
C PRO A 109 9.01 13.04 16.84
N LEU A 110 9.00 13.98 17.77
CA LEU A 110 9.96 14.08 18.88
C LEU A 110 11.44 14.19 18.43
N GLY A 111 11.69 14.83 17.28
CA GLY A 111 13.05 15.01 16.75
C GLY A 111 13.67 13.73 16.20
N ARG A 112 12.86 12.75 15.78
CA ARG A 112 13.36 11.51 15.18
C ARG A 112 13.92 11.77 13.80
N VAL A 113 15.17 11.36 13.56
CA VAL A 113 15.82 11.42 12.25
C VAL A 113 15.15 10.44 11.29
N GLN A 114 14.70 10.95 10.15
CA GLN A 114 14.09 10.19 9.06
C GLN A 114 15.06 10.05 7.86
N ALA A 115 14.70 9.22 6.90
CA ALA A 115 15.52 9.02 5.69
C ALA A 115 15.69 10.33 4.89
N ALA A 116 14.64 11.16 4.81
CA ALA A 116 14.70 12.46 4.15
C ALA A 116 15.73 13.42 4.77
N ASP A 117 15.89 13.40 6.10
CA ASP A 117 16.85 14.25 6.79
C ASP A 117 18.30 13.88 6.42
N ILE A 118 18.56 12.58 6.24
CA ILE A 118 19.86 12.08 5.77
C ILE A 118 20.13 12.53 4.34
N ALA A 119 19.14 12.43 3.45
CA ALA A 119 19.25 12.87 2.06
C ALA A 119 19.55 14.38 1.98
N THR A 120 18.84 15.20 2.77
CA THR A 120 19.07 16.65 2.86
C THR A 120 20.49 16.96 3.38
N THR A 121 20.93 16.25 4.42
CA THR A 121 22.27 16.44 4.99
C THR A 121 23.36 16.01 4.01
N ALA A 122 23.16 14.89 3.29
CA ALA A 122 24.08 14.42 2.27
C ALA A 122 24.22 15.42 1.12
N ALA A 123 23.09 15.96 0.64
CA ALA A 123 23.09 17.00 -0.40
C ALA A 123 23.81 18.28 0.06
N ALA A 124 23.58 18.73 1.30
CA ALA A 124 24.23 19.91 1.87
C ALA A 124 25.74 19.72 2.09
N ALA A 125 26.17 18.47 2.37
CA ALA A 125 27.59 18.13 2.56
C ALA A 125 28.34 17.85 1.24
N GLY A 126 27.66 17.92 0.08
CA GLY A 126 28.26 17.59 -1.23
C GLY A 126 28.69 16.11 -1.34
N LEU A 127 28.24 15.28 -0.40
CA LEU A 127 28.43 13.84 -0.45
C LEU A 127 27.47 13.32 -1.51
N ALA A 128 28.03 12.90 -2.66
CA ALA A 128 27.23 12.26 -3.70
C ALA A 128 26.48 11.07 -3.08
N THR A 129 25.17 11.21 -2.92
CA THR A 129 24.32 10.04 -2.83
C THR A 129 24.69 9.15 -3.99
N SER A 130 25.00 7.90 -3.70
CA SER A 130 25.38 6.88 -4.68
C SER A 130 24.57 7.09 -5.96
N ALA A 131 25.26 7.38 -7.08
CA ALA A 131 24.64 7.85 -8.31
C ALA A 131 23.39 7.02 -8.62
N ILE A 132 22.22 7.63 -8.42
CA ILE A 132 20.96 7.12 -8.96
C ILE A 132 21.27 6.92 -10.44
N ALA A 133 21.11 5.73 -10.96
CA ALA A 133 21.46 5.41 -12.32
C ALA A 133 20.76 6.40 -13.25
N ALA A 134 21.49 7.43 -13.69
CA ALA A 134 21.00 8.46 -14.58
C ALA A 134 20.70 7.80 -15.93
N GLY A 135 19.45 7.44 -16.16
CA GLY A 135 18.98 6.84 -17.40
C GLY A 135 17.47 6.81 -17.42
N ALA A 136 16.90 7.06 -18.60
CA ALA A 136 15.45 6.95 -18.79
C ALA A 136 14.98 5.53 -18.45
N LEU A 137 13.81 5.43 -17.81
CA LEU A 137 13.20 4.17 -17.44
C LEU A 137 12.86 3.32 -18.68
N HIS A 138 12.76 2.00 -18.46
CA HIS A 138 12.24 1.10 -19.48
C HIS A 138 10.79 1.48 -19.78
N ARG A 139 10.49 1.59 -21.08
CA ARG A 139 9.19 2.02 -21.56
C ARG A 139 8.89 1.41 -22.91
N GLN A 140 7.63 1.32 -23.23
CA GLN A 140 7.16 0.78 -24.50
C GLN A 140 5.94 1.54 -24.99
N TRP A 141 5.94 1.89 -26.26
CA TRP A 141 4.74 2.34 -26.95
C TRP A 141 3.80 1.14 -27.18
N LEU A 142 2.77 1.04 -26.35
CA LEU A 142 1.75 -0.03 -26.42
C LEU A 142 0.82 0.14 -27.60
N ARG A 143 0.69 1.38 -28.06
CA ARG A 143 -0.10 1.76 -29.25
C ARG A 143 0.51 2.98 -29.92
N LYS A 144 0.52 2.98 -31.24
CA LYS A 144 0.77 4.17 -32.07
C LYS A 144 -0.55 4.90 -32.27
N GLY A 145 -0.50 6.20 -32.53
CA GLY A 145 -1.68 7.03 -32.76
C GLY A 145 -1.30 8.49 -32.96
N GLU A 146 -2.30 9.36 -32.94
CA GLU A 146 -2.14 10.81 -33.11
C GLU A 146 -2.77 11.56 -31.93
N GLY A 147 -2.28 12.77 -31.67
CA GLY A 147 -2.76 13.63 -30.59
C GLY A 147 -2.02 13.42 -29.27
N THR A 148 -2.58 13.94 -28.19
CA THR A 148 -1.97 13.91 -26.84
C THR A 148 -1.80 12.48 -26.35
N PRO A 149 -0.58 12.03 -26.02
CA PRO A 149 -0.32 10.67 -25.56
C PRO A 149 -0.98 10.34 -24.22
N LEU A 150 -1.39 9.09 -24.08
CA LEU A 150 -1.77 8.49 -22.79
C LEU A 150 -0.56 7.76 -22.19
N VAL A 151 -0.13 8.18 -21.01
CA VAL A 151 0.94 7.53 -20.24
C VAL A 151 0.32 6.67 -19.14
N LEU A 152 0.80 5.43 -19.03
CA LEU A 152 0.27 4.41 -18.13
C LEU A 152 1.34 3.97 -17.13
N LEU A 153 1.03 4.10 -15.83
CA LEU A 153 1.90 3.76 -14.70
C LEU A 153 1.26 2.64 -13.87
N HIS A 154 1.96 1.51 -13.75
CA HIS A 154 1.48 0.31 -13.06
C HIS A 154 1.64 0.38 -11.53
N GLY A 155 1.02 -0.55 -10.80
CA GLY A 155 1.14 -0.70 -9.35
C GLY A 155 2.38 -1.47 -8.92
N PHE A 156 2.65 -1.49 -7.60
CA PHE A 156 3.75 -2.25 -7.00
C PHE A 156 3.68 -3.74 -7.37
N GLY A 157 4.82 -4.30 -7.77
CA GLY A 157 4.93 -5.69 -8.21
C GLY A 157 4.41 -5.97 -9.62
N GLY A 158 3.91 -4.94 -10.34
CA GLY A 158 3.52 -5.01 -11.75
C GLY A 158 4.63 -4.58 -12.72
N ASP A 159 4.27 -4.49 -13.99
CA ASP A 159 5.04 -3.89 -15.06
C ASP A 159 4.09 -3.24 -16.10
N LEU A 160 4.63 -2.62 -17.13
CA LEU A 160 3.84 -1.95 -18.18
C LEU A 160 2.85 -2.88 -18.90
N ASN A 161 3.09 -4.22 -18.88
CA ASN A 161 2.20 -5.18 -19.53
C ASN A 161 0.85 -5.33 -18.80
N ALA A 162 0.76 -4.93 -17.52
CA ALA A 162 -0.48 -4.93 -16.76
C ALA A 162 -1.61 -4.13 -17.47
N TRP A 163 -1.22 -3.16 -18.29
CA TRP A 163 -2.15 -2.30 -19.01
C TRP A 163 -2.60 -2.82 -20.38
N ARG A 164 -2.02 -3.92 -20.89
CA ARG A 164 -2.31 -4.37 -22.28
C ARG A 164 -3.77 -4.67 -22.53
N LEU A 165 -4.46 -5.34 -21.60
CA LEU A 165 -5.88 -5.63 -21.74
C LEU A 165 -6.73 -4.37 -21.65
N PHE A 166 -6.37 -3.42 -20.78
CA PHE A 166 -7.03 -2.13 -20.68
C PHE A 166 -6.91 -1.35 -21.98
N VAL A 167 -5.70 -1.25 -22.56
CA VAL A 167 -5.45 -0.58 -23.84
C VAL A 167 -6.20 -1.26 -25.00
N ALA A 168 -6.22 -2.59 -25.02
CA ALA A 168 -6.95 -3.36 -26.04
C ALA A 168 -8.48 -3.09 -25.99
N THR A 169 -9.04 -2.89 -24.80
CA THR A 169 -10.46 -2.54 -24.62
C THR A 169 -10.72 -1.05 -24.85
N LEU A 170 -9.81 -0.18 -24.40
CA LEU A 170 -9.93 1.29 -24.55
C LEU A 170 -9.89 1.69 -26.03
N GLN A 171 -9.03 1.06 -26.83
CA GLN A 171 -8.78 1.35 -28.24
C GLN A 171 -8.64 2.87 -28.51
N PRO A 172 -7.75 3.58 -27.79
CA PRO A 172 -7.61 5.02 -27.94
C PRO A 172 -7.07 5.36 -29.33
N LYS A 173 -7.42 6.53 -29.85
CA LYS A 173 -6.84 7.05 -31.11
C LYS A 173 -5.44 7.63 -30.89
N CYS A 174 -5.16 8.11 -29.69
CA CYS A 174 -3.87 8.68 -29.31
C CYS A 174 -2.80 7.59 -29.10
N PRO A 175 -1.50 7.97 -29.13
CA PRO A 175 -0.41 7.10 -28.74
C PRO A 175 -0.53 6.70 -27.27
N VAL A 176 -0.06 5.49 -26.92
CA VAL A 176 -0.08 5.01 -25.53
C VAL A 176 1.31 4.54 -25.14
N LEU A 177 1.87 5.15 -24.11
CA LEU A 177 3.16 4.82 -23.54
C LEU A 177 2.98 4.11 -22.19
N GLY A 178 3.48 2.89 -22.04
CA GLY A 178 3.65 2.23 -20.76
C GLY A 178 5.06 2.41 -20.24
N ILE A 179 5.22 2.68 -18.96
CA ILE A 179 6.51 2.86 -18.29
C ILE A 179 6.62 1.87 -17.13
N ASP A 180 7.77 1.18 -17.04
CA ASP A 180 8.14 0.40 -15.86
C ASP A 180 8.72 1.33 -14.80
N LEU A 181 8.08 1.40 -13.65
CA LEU A 181 8.53 2.23 -12.54
C LEU A 181 9.91 1.77 -12.01
N PRO A 182 10.70 2.64 -11.38
CA PRO A 182 11.95 2.25 -10.72
C PRO A 182 11.79 0.98 -9.86
N GLY A 183 12.73 0.06 -9.95
CA GLY A 183 12.71 -1.21 -9.24
C GLY A 183 11.80 -2.29 -9.84
N HIS A 184 11.11 -2.02 -10.96
CA HIS A 184 10.14 -2.92 -11.57
C HIS A 184 10.49 -3.25 -13.02
N GLY A 185 10.06 -4.41 -13.50
CA GLY A 185 10.16 -4.80 -14.90
C GLY A 185 11.54 -4.56 -15.51
N GLY A 186 11.61 -3.90 -16.65
CA GLY A 186 12.86 -3.50 -17.31
C GLY A 186 13.62 -2.37 -16.60
N SER A 187 13.02 -1.72 -15.60
CA SER A 187 13.65 -0.72 -14.72
C SER A 187 14.08 -1.29 -13.36
N ALA A 188 14.21 -2.61 -13.25
CA ALA A 188 14.47 -3.34 -12.00
C ALA A 188 15.74 -2.88 -11.26
N THR A 189 16.76 -2.43 -11.97
CA THR A 189 18.04 -1.97 -11.41
C THR A 189 18.04 -0.48 -11.05
N HIS A 190 17.02 0.26 -11.46
CA HIS A 190 16.91 1.69 -11.14
C HIS A 190 16.56 1.86 -9.65
N ARG A 191 17.46 2.49 -8.89
CA ARG A 191 17.31 2.69 -7.44
C ARG A 191 16.73 4.07 -7.13
N ILE A 192 16.04 4.16 -6.01
CA ILE A 192 15.43 5.40 -5.50
C ILE A 192 15.79 5.58 -4.02
N GLY A 193 15.90 6.79 -3.55
CA GLY A 193 16.02 7.11 -2.12
C GLY A 193 14.66 7.36 -1.46
N GLY A 194 13.61 7.63 -2.26
CA GLY A 194 12.26 7.92 -1.78
C GLY A 194 11.25 8.09 -2.91
N PHE A 195 10.04 8.55 -2.55
CA PHE A 195 8.96 8.73 -3.50
C PHE A 195 9.25 9.80 -4.56
N ASP A 196 9.88 10.92 -4.15
CA ASP A 196 10.19 12.03 -5.05
C ASP A 196 11.20 11.62 -6.15
N ASP A 197 12.15 10.74 -5.83
CA ASP A 197 13.08 10.19 -6.84
C ASP A 197 12.35 9.33 -7.88
N MET A 198 11.33 8.56 -7.44
CA MET A 198 10.50 7.78 -8.35
C MET A 198 9.72 8.70 -9.30
N VAL A 199 9.14 9.78 -8.78
CA VAL A 199 8.43 10.79 -9.56
C VAL A 199 9.38 11.47 -10.56
N GLU A 200 10.60 11.85 -10.10
CA GLU A 200 11.60 12.49 -10.97
C GLU A 200 12.05 11.57 -12.11
N ALA A 201 12.32 10.30 -11.83
CA ALA A 201 12.74 9.33 -12.86
C ALA A 201 11.67 9.17 -13.96
N VAL A 202 10.38 9.20 -13.60
CA VAL A 202 9.29 9.19 -14.60
C VAL A 202 9.26 10.53 -15.36
N ALA A 203 9.39 11.67 -14.68
CA ALA A 203 9.43 12.98 -15.31
C ALA A 203 10.59 13.11 -16.31
N GLU A 204 11.77 12.61 -15.96
CA GLU A 204 12.94 12.54 -16.87
C GLU A 204 12.67 11.66 -18.09
N THR A 205 12.00 10.53 -17.87
CA THR A 205 11.61 9.63 -18.96
C THR A 205 10.64 10.31 -19.92
N LEU A 206 9.64 11.05 -19.43
CA LEU A 206 8.70 11.80 -20.26
C LEU A 206 9.41 12.92 -21.04
N ARG A 207 10.34 13.64 -20.40
CA ARG A 207 11.17 14.66 -21.07
C ARG A 207 12.04 14.07 -22.16
N ALA A 208 12.66 12.90 -21.89
CA ALA A 208 13.47 12.19 -22.89
C ALA A 208 12.66 11.68 -24.09
N GLU A 209 11.35 11.42 -23.92
CA GLU A 209 10.43 11.10 -25.01
C GLU A 209 9.88 12.34 -25.73
N GLY A 210 10.22 13.55 -25.28
CA GLY A 210 9.70 14.80 -25.85
C GLY A 210 8.21 15.00 -25.63
N LEU A 211 7.66 14.50 -24.52
CA LEU A 211 6.24 14.57 -24.22
C LEU A 211 5.93 15.84 -23.41
N ASP A 212 5.56 16.90 -24.13
CA ASP A 212 5.21 18.20 -23.53
C ASP A 212 3.81 18.20 -22.90
N ALA A 213 2.87 17.40 -23.44
CA ALA A 213 1.51 17.28 -22.92
C ALA A 213 1.08 15.80 -22.90
N THR A 214 0.40 15.38 -21.82
CA THR A 214 -0.02 13.98 -21.67
C THR A 214 -1.37 13.86 -20.96
N HIS A 215 -2.09 12.77 -21.23
CA HIS A 215 -3.06 12.20 -20.31
C HIS A 215 -2.30 11.22 -19.42
N LEU A 216 -2.49 11.28 -18.11
CA LEU A 216 -1.87 10.33 -17.18
C LEU A 216 -2.90 9.34 -16.64
N ALA A 217 -2.55 8.06 -16.62
CA ALA A 217 -3.33 7.06 -15.90
C ALA A 217 -2.41 6.22 -15.03
N GLY A 218 -2.83 5.95 -13.79
CA GLY A 218 -2.02 5.19 -12.85
C GLY A 218 -2.85 4.27 -11.95
N HIS A 219 -2.31 3.09 -11.68
CA HIS A 219 -2.87 2.13 -10.74
C HIS A 219 -2.03 2.09 -9.47
N SER A 220 -2.67 2.13 -8.30
CA SER A 220 -2.01 1.94 -7.01
C SER A 220 -0.80 2.87 -6.83
N LEU A 221 0.43 2.37 -6.67
CA LEU A 221 1.67 3.17 -6.63
C LEU A 221 1.80 4.08 -7.85
N GLY A 222 1.52 3.57 -9.05
CA GLY A 222 1.53 4.37 -10.27
C GLY A 222 0.50 5.49 -10.27
N GLY A 223 -0.62 5.32 -9.55
CA GLY A 223 -1.61 6.37 -9.33
C GLY A 223 -1.09 7.51 -8.46
N ALA A 224 -0.32 7.19 -7.42
CA ALA A 224 0.35 8.19 -6.61
C ALA A 224 1.39 8.97 -7.42
N VAL A 225 2.23 8.25 -8.19
CA VAL A 225 3.24 8.87 -9.08
C VAL A 225 2.58 9.77 -10.12
N ALA A 226 1.49 9.31 -10.77
CA ALA A 226 0.74 10.11 -11.74
C ALA A 226 0.17 11.39 -11.11
N THR A 227 -0.34 11.30 -9.87
CA THR A 227 -0.85 12.46 -9.14
C THR A 227 0.27 13.47 -8.84
N ALA A 228 1.40 13.00 -8.34
CA ALA A 228 2.55 13.85 -8.04
C ALA A 228 3.10 14.53 -9.31
N LEU A 229 3.20 13.80 -10.42
CA LEU A 229 3.60 14.34 -11.74
C LEU A 229 2.66 15.44 -12.23
N ALA A 230 1.34 15.20 -12.14
CA ALA A 230 0.35 16.18 -12.56
C ALA A 230 0.42 17.49 -11.75
N GLY A 231 0.87 17.40 -10.50
CA GLY A 231 1.01 18.57 -9.60
C GLY A 231 2.35 19.28 -9.68
N ARG A 232 3.28 18.88 -10.54
CA ARG A 232 4.58 19.55 -10.70
C ARG A 232 4.42 20.87 -11.43
N ASP A 233 5.24 21.84 -11.06
CA ASP A 233 5.31 23.12 -11.77
C ASP A 233 5.69 22.88 -13.24
N GLY A 234 4.95 23.53 -14.14
CA GLY A 234 5.13 23.36 -15.59
C GLY A 234 4.60 22.04 -16.16
N SER A 235 3.89 21.22 -15.37
CA SER A 235 3.23 20.02 -15.88
C SER A 235 2.14 20.40 -16.89
N ALA A 236 2.22 19.83 -18.11
CA ALA A 236 1.19 19.96 -19.12
C ALA A 236 0.24 18.75 -19.16
N THR A 237 -0.05 18.17 -17.99
CA THR A 237 -1.02 17.08 -17.86
C THR A 237 -2.41 17.58 -18.22
N ARG A 238 -3.07 16.91 -19.19
CA ARG A 238 -4.40 17.26 -19.65
C ARG A 238 -5.51 16.66 -18.78
N SER A 239 -5.33 15.43 -18.35
CA SER A 239 -6.27 14.76 -17.45
C SER A 239 -5.57 13.67 -16.65
N LEU A 240 -6.17 13.29 -15.52
CA LEU A 240 -5.63 12.30 -14.59
C LEU A 240 -6.67 11.22 -14.30
N PHE A 241 -6.36 9.97 -14.67
CA PHE A 241 -7.17 8.79 -14.40
C PHE A 241 -6.52 7.89 -13.37
N LEU A 242 -7.14 7.74 -12.22
CA LEU A 242 -6.59 7.02 -11.06
C LEU A 242 -7.40 5.77 -10.75
N VAL A 243 -6.72 4.64 -10.61
CA VAL A 243 -7.33 3.37 -10.21
C VAL A 243 -6.72 2.93 -8.90
N ALA A 244 -7.52 2.88 -7.84
CA ALA A 244 -7.12 2.51 -6.49
C ALA A 244 -5.77 3.14 -6.08
N PRO A 245 -5.58 4.47 -6.22
CA PRO A 245 -4.27 5.10 -6.06
C PRO A 245 -3.75 5.02 -4.64
N GLY A 246 -2.44 4.86 -4.49
CA GLY A 246 -1.72 5.04 -3.25
C GLY A 246 -1.63 6.51 -2.82
N GLY A 247 -1.17 6.76 -1.59
CA GLY A 247 -0.89 8.10 -1.07
C GLY A 247 -2.11 8.94 -0.72
N LEU A 248 -3.31 8.36 -0.64
CA LEU A 248 -4.53 9.02 -0.15
C LEU A 248 -4.79 8.77 1.34
N GLY A 249 -3.95 7.99 1.97
CA GLY A 249 -3.97 7.65 3.39
C GLY A 249 -2.77 6.75 3.70
N PRO A 250 -2.43 6.57 4.98
CA PRO A 250 -1.17 5.93 5.36
C PRO A 250 -1.19 4.41 5.20
N ASP A 251 -2.34 3.77 5.36
CA ASP A 251 -2.41 2.31 5.50
C ASP A 251 -2.21 1.60 4.16
N ILE A 252 -1.45 0.51 4.17
CA ILE A 252 -1.32 -0.44 3.07
C ILE A 252 -1.19 -1.85 3.63
N ASN A 253 -1.64 -2.86 2.89
CA ASN A 253 -1.49 -4.25 3.27
C ASN A 253 -0.02 -4.71 3.18
N GLY A 254 0.75 -4.49 4.24
CA GLY A 254 2.16 -4.90 4.30
C GLY A 254 2.37 -6.42 4.24
N ALA A 255 1.38 -7.22 4.68
CA ALA A 255 1.44 -8.67 4.55
C ALA A 255 1.41 -9.10 3.07
N PHE A 256 0.60 -8.42 2.24
CA PHE A 256 0.60 -8.62 0.79
C PHE A 256 1.98 -8.33 0.19
N ILE A 257 2.57 -7.16 0.51
CA ILE A 257 3.89 -6.77 0.00
C ILE A 257 4.95 -7.82 0.39
N ALA A 258 5.02 -8.16 1.67
CA ALA A 258 5.97 -9.13 2.19
C ALA A 258 5.73 -10.54 1.60
N GLY A 259 4.47 -10.92 1.40
CA GLY A 259 4.08 -12.20 0.83
C GLY A 259 4.47 -12.33 -0.65
N LEU A 260 4.21 -11.28 -1.43
CA LEU A 260 4.60 -11.19 -2.84
C LEU A 260 6.13 -11.33 -2.97
N LEU A 261 6.89 -10.59 -2.18
CA LEU A 261 8.36 -10.62 -2.22
C LEU A 261 8.96 -11.97 -1.79
N ARG A 262 8.34 -12.67 -0.86
CA ARG A 262 8.82 -13.98 -0.37
C ARG A 262 8.41 -15.16 -1.23
N ALA A 263 7.35 -15.04 -2.03
CA ALA A 263 6.85 -16.16 -2.83
C ALA A 263 7.89 -16.63 -3.85
N ARG A 264 8.07 -17.96 -3.95
CA ARG A 264 9.04 -18.63 -4.85
C ARG A 264 8.40 -19.73 -5.70
N SER A 265 7.08 -19.90 -5.59
CA SER A 265 6.33 -20.92 -6.35
C SER A 265 4.91 -20.45 -6.61
N LEU A 266 4.22 -21.06 -7.56
CA LEU A 266 2.81 -20.78 -7.83
C LEU A 266 1.95 -20.95 -6.59
N ALA A 267 2.18 -22.01 -5.81
CA ALA A 267 1.43 -22.29 -4.59
C ALA A 267 1.65 -21.22 -3.51
N SER A 268 2.87 -20.72 -3.35
CA SER A 268 3.18 -19.67 -2.36
C SER A 268 2.79 -18.26 -2.82
N LEU A 269 2.63 -18.02 -4.13
CA LEU A 269 2.26 -16.74 -4.71
C LEU A 269 0.73 -16.54 -4.81
N ALA A 270 0.01 -17.58 -5.20
CA ALA A 270 -1.42 -17.51 -5.49
C ALA A 270 -2.27 -16.92 -4.34
N PRO A 271 -2.06 -17.24 -3.04
CA PRO A 271 -2.85 -16.66 -1.96
C PRO A 271 -2.73 -15.12 -1.88
N TRP A 272 -1.58 -14.57 -2.21
CA TRP A 272 -1.34 -13.13 -2.19
C TRP A 272 -2.00 -12.43 -3.37
N LEU A 273 -1.91 -13.00 -4.57
CA LEU A 273 -2.56 -12.43 -5.76
C LEU A 273 -4.09 -12.42 -5.66
N ARG A 274 -4.69 -13.40 -4.95
CA ARG A 274 -6.13 -13.42 -4.67
C ARG A 274 -6.63 -12.20 -3.87
N LEU A 275 -5.75 -11.48 -3.19
CA LEU A 275 -6.13 -10.26 -2.48
C LEU A 275 -6.36 -9.07 -3.42
N LEU A 276 -5.88 -9.16 -4.68
CA LEU A 276 -6.00 -8.08 -5.66
C LEU A 276 -7.41 -7.91 -6.22
N THR A 277 -8.24 -8.93 -6.17
CA THR A 277 -9.59 -8.94 -6.71
C THR A 277 -10.60 -9.35 -5.64
N ALA A 278 -11.83 -8.88 -5.74
CA ALA A 278 -12.90 -9.29 -4.84
C ALA A 278 -13.27 -10.76 -5.09
N ASP A 279 -13.50 -11.14 -6.36
CA ASP A 279 -13.56 -12.53 -6.76
C ASP A 279 -12.16 -13.13 -6.80
N GLN A 280 -11.84 -13.95 -5.80
CA GLN A 280 -10.53 -14.58 -5.66
C GLN A 280 -10.19 -15.56 -6.79
N ALA A 281 -11.16 -15.99 -7.59
CA ALA A 281 -10.98 -16.85 -8.75
C ALA A 281 -10.71 -16.06 -10.05
N ALA A 282 -10.93 -14.75 -10.07
CA ALA A 282 -10.80 -13.91 -11.26
C ALA A 282 -9.38 -13.93 -11.86
N LEU A 283 -8.36 -14.02 -11.02
CA LEU A 283 -6.97 -14.16 -11.46
C LEU A 283 -6.60 -15.64 -11.60
N GLY A 284 -6.68 -16.16 -12.83
CA GLY A 284 -6.40 -17.55 -13.13
C GLY A 284 -4.92 -17.96 -12.98
N ALA A 285 -4.65 -19.27 -13.15
CA ALA A 285 -3.30 -19.84 -13.03
C ALA A 285 -2.27 -19.18 -13.98
N SER A 286 -2.70 -18.74 -15.17
CA SER A 286 -1.86 -18.07 -16.16
C SER A 286 -1.35 -16.72 -15.65
N PHE A 287 -2.18 -15.95 -14.93
CA PHE A 287 -1.78 -14.70 -14.30
C PHE A 287 -0.74 -14.96 -13.22
N THR A 288 -0.98 -15.93 -12.34
CA THR A 288 -0.03 -16.31 -11.28
C THR A 288 1.31 -16.76 -11.88
N ALA A 289 1.29 -17.55 -12.96
CA ALA A 289 2.51 -18.00 -13.63
C ALA A 289 3.26 -16.85 -14.31
N ALA A 290 2.55 -15.89 -14.90
CA ALA A 290 3.16 -14.71 -15.50
C ALA A 290 3.82 -13.82 -14.42
N THR A 291 3.13 -13.59 -13.32
CA THR A 291 3.67 -12.80 -12.19
C THR A 291 4.90 -13.49 -11.57
N LEU A 292 4.88 -14.82 -11.41
CA LEU A 292 6.04 -15.54 -10.88
C LEU A 292 7.26 -15.37 -11.77
N ARG A 293 7.10 -15.57 -13.10
CA ARG A 293 8.20 -15.35 -14.07
C ARG A 293 8.73 -13.94 -14.04
N GLN A 294 7.85 -12.94 -13.90
CA GLN A 294 8.25 -11.54 -13.76
C GLN A 294 9.08 -11.32 -12.48
N LEU A 295 8.67 -11.88 -11.35
CA LEU A 295 9.40 -11.79 -10.09
C LEU A 295 10.75 -12.52 -10.11
N GLU A 296 10.91 -13.53 -10.98
CA GLU A 296 12.13 -14.30 -11.19
C GLU A 296 13.08 -13.65 -12.21
N ALA A 297 12.64 -12.64 -12.94
CA ALA A 297 13.49 -11.90 -13.85
C ALA A 297 14.63 -11.19 -13.10
N GLN A 298 15.78 -11.06 -13.76
CA GLN A 298 17.01 -10.56 -13.17
C GLN A 298 16.80 -9.18 -12.51
N GLY A 299 17.14 -9.05 -11.24
CA GLY A 299 17.11 -7.81 -10.48
C GLY A 299 15.72 -7.34 -10.04
N VAL A 300 14.62 -7.96 -10.51
CA VAL A 300 13.26 -7.49 -10.20
C VAL A 300 12.95 -7.63 -8.72
N ARG A 301 13.27 -8.76 -8.12
CA ARG A 301 12.98 -8.99 -6.71
C ARG A 301 13.75 -8.05 -5.79
N GLU A 302 15.03 -7.89 -6.05
CA GLU A 302 15.90 -6.95 -5.32
C GLU A 302 15.46 -5.50 -5.53
N GLY A 303 14.98 -5.16 -6.74
CA GLY A 303 14.40 -3.86 -7.04
C GLY A 303 13.14 -3.61 -6.22
N LEU A 304 12.21 -4.56 -6.20
CA LEU A 304 10.96 -4.48 -5.43
C LEU A 304 11.22 -4.44 -3.92
N GLU A 305 12.17 -5.24 -3.41
CA GLU A 305 12.57 -5.21 -2.00
C GLU A 305 13.10 -3.83 -1.61
N HIS A 306 13.94 -3.24 -2.47
CA HIS A 306 14.45 -1.88 -2.26
C HIS A 306 13.31 -0.84 -2.25
N VAL A 307 12.43 -0.87 -3.26
CA VAL A 307 11.27 0.04 -3.33
C VAL A 307 10.37 -0.12 -2.11
N SER A 308 10.10 -1.36 -1.68
CA SER A 308 9.24 -1.59 -0.51
C SER A 308 9.84 -1.02 0.78
N GLN A 309 11.16 -1.10 0.94
CA GLN A 309 11.86 -0.51 2.09
C GLN A 309 11.81 1.03 2.10
N CYS A 310 11.87 1.64 0.92
CA CYS A 310 11.82 3.10 0.77
C CYS A 310 10.40 3.65 0.95
N LEU A 311 9.40 2.98 0.35
CA LEU A 311 8.07 3.54 0.20
C LEU A 311 7.02 2.97 1.16
N PHE A 312 7.24 1.76 1.72
CA PHE A 312 6.27 1.08 2.58
C PHE A 312 6.86 0.60 3.91
N PRO A 313 7.63 1.45 4.62
CA PRO A 313 8.17 1.07 5.93
C PRO A 313 7.01 0.80 6.91
N ASP A 314 7.15 -0.26 7.71
CA ASP A 314 6.19 -0.63 8.76
C ASP A 314 4.72 -0.71 8.28
N SER A 315 4.53 -1.21 7.05
CA SER A 315 3.20 -1.31 6.40
C SER A 315 2.50 0.04 6.23
N THR A 316 3.28 1.12 6.11
CA THR A 316 2.78 2.49 5.95
C THR A 316 3.30 3.09 4.65
N GLN A 317 2.45 3.77 3.91
CA GLN A 317 2.85 4.55 2.74
C GLN A 317 3.64 5.78 3.21
N ALA A 318 4.92 5.88 2.84
CA ALA A 318 5.83 6.98 3.25
C ALA A 318 5.67 8.22 2.37
N PHE A 319 4.51 8.38 1.73
CA PHE A 319 4.19 9.51 0.86
C PHE A 319 2.70 9.85 0.96
N ASP A 320 2.37 11.12 0.67
CA ASP A 320 1.01 11.64 0.67
C ASP A 320 0.81 12.55 -0.55
N VAL A 321 -0.14 12.17 -1.41
CA VAL A 321 -0.47 12.94 -2.63
C VAL A 321 -1.81 13.67 -2.53
N ARG A 322 -2.50 13.58 -1.38
CA ARG A 322 -3.77 14.26 -1.14
C ARG A 322 -3.65 15.80 -1.23
N PRO A 323 -2.59 16.43 -0.68
CA PRO A 323 -2.40 17.87 -0.86
C PRO A 323 -2.21 18.28 -2.32
N THR A 324 -1.50 17.44 -3.09
CA THR A 324 -1.33 17.66 -4.53
C THR A 324 -2.67 17.56 -5.26
N LEU A 325 -3.41 16.47 -5.02
CA LEU A 325 -4.72 16.25 -5.64
C LEU A 325 -5.69 17.42 -5.37
N SER A 326 -5.61 18.04 -4.19
CA SER A 326 -6.45 19.18 -3.82
C SER A 326 -6.15 20.46 -4.60
N ARG A 327 -4.95 20.57 -5.18
CA ARG A 327 -4.52 21.76 -5.95
C ARG A 327 -4.66 21.61 -7.47
N LEU A 328 -4.95 20.39 -7.94
CA LEU A 328 -5.10 20.14 -9.38
C LEU A 328 -6.33 20.87 -9.92
N THR A 329 -6.16 21.53 -11.07
CA THR A 329 -7.24 22.22 -11.81
C THR A 329 -7.66 21.46 -13.08
N ILE A 330 -6.97 20.36 -13.39
CA ILE A 330 -7.28 19.48 -14.51
C ILE A 330 -8.40 18.51 -14.16
N PRO A 331 -9.11 17.95 -15.16
CA PRO A 331 -10.10 16.91 -14.92
C PRO A 331 -9.46 15.65 -14.29
N VAL A 332 -10.03 15.17 -13.17
CA VAL A 332 -9.59 13.97 -12.46
C VAL A 332 -10.75 13.01 -12.28
N LYS A 333 -10.57 11.76 -12.71
CA LYS A 333 -11.46 10.64 -12.33
C LYS A 333 -10.69 9.64 -11.51
N LEU A 334 -11.28 9.22 -10.41
CA LEU A 334 -10.72 8.26 -9.48
C LEU A 334 -11.68 7.09 -9.31
N VAL A 335 -11.18 5.88 -9.49
CA VAL A 335 -11.94 4.62 -9.40
C VAL A 335 -11.41 3.81 -8.22
N PHE A 336 -12.32 3.32 -7.36
CA PHE A 336 -12.02 2.39 -6.28
C PHE A 336 -12.99 1.21 -6.28
N GLY A 337 -12.51 0.04 -5.85
CA GLY A 337 -13.37 -1.08 -5.45
C GLY A 337 -13.68 -0.99 -3.95
N SER A 338 -14.93 -1.25 -3.55
CA SER A 338 -15.35 -1.18 -2.15
C SER A 338 -14.70 -2.26 -1.27
N GLU A 339 -14.25 -3.36 -1.88
CA GLU A 339 -13.63 -4.51 -1.21
C GLU A 339 -12.11 -4.59 -1.45
N ASP A 340 -11.48 -3.44 -1.71
CA ASP A 340 -10.03 -3.37 -1.85
C ASP A 340 -9.33 -3.81 -0.54
N ARG A 341 -8.54 -4.89 -0.65
CA ARG A 341 -7.82 -5.51 0.46
C ARG A 341 -6.34 -5.11 0.52
N ILE A 342 -5.90 -4.26 -0.40
CA ILE A 342 -4.53 -3.73 -0.46
C ILE A 342 -4.48 -2.32 0.09
N ILE A 343 -5.31 -1.43 -0.43
CA ILE A 343 -5.49 -0.04 0.01
C ILE A 343 -6.96 0.17 0.28
N SER A 344 -7.31 0.51 1.52
CA SER A 344 -8.72 0.67 1.90
C SER A 344 -9.40 1.76 1.08
N ALA A 345 -10.57 1.47 0.51
CA ALA A 345 -11.41 2.45 -0.20
C ALA A 345 -11.82 3.64 0.69
N ARG A 346 -11.73 3.54 2.03
CA ARG A 346 -11.93 4.67 2.95
C ARG A 346 -10.94 5.81 2.70
N HIS A 347 -9.78 5.55 2.10
CA HIS A 347 -8.82 6.58 1.71
C HIS A 347 -9.37 7.52 0.64
N ALA A 348 -10.40 7.13 -0.09
CA ALA A 348 -11.12 8.00 -1.03
C ALA A 348 -12.18 8.90 -0.37
N GLN A 349 -12.37 8.81 0.94
CA GLN A 349 -13.29 9.71 1.66
C GLN A 349 -12.70 11.11 1.81
N GLY A 350 -13.56 12.13 1.77
CA GLY A 350 -13.16 13.52 1.94
C GLY A 350 -12.22 14.04 0.84
N LEU A 351 -12.30 13.47 -0.37
CA LEU A 351 -11.61 14.01 -1.53
C LEU A 351 -12.20 15.36 -1.96
N PRO A 352 -11.38 16.23 -2.59
CA PRO A 352 -11.87 17.51 -3.13
C PRO A 352 -13.02 17.31 -4.12
N GLY A 353 -14.00 18.22 -4.10
CA GLY A 353 -15.21 18.10 -4.93
C GLY A 353 -14.97 18.11 -6.45
N GLN A 354 -13.80 18.60 -6.92
CA GLN A 354 -13.40 18.52 -8.32
C GLN A 354 -12.96 17.12 -8.77
N VAL A 355 -12.72 16.20 -7.85
CA VAL A 355 -12.36 14.80 -8.16
C VAL A 355 -13.63 13.98 -8.35
N ALA A 356 -13.86 13.48 -9.57
CA ALA A 356 -14.96 12.57 -9.83
C ALA A 356 -14.64 11.17 -9.29
N LEU A 357 -15.13 10.87 -8.08
CA LEU A 357 -14.97 9.56 -7.44
C LEU A 357 -16.02 8.57 -7.95
N HIS A 358 -15.55 7.40 -8.42
CA HIS A 358 -16.37 6.24 -8.79
C HIS A 358 -16.01 5.06 -7.88
N LEU A 359 -16.88 4.78 -6.91
CA LEU A 359 -16.75 3.64 -6.02
C LEU A 359 -17.58 2.47 -6.55
N PHE A 360 -16.92 1.39 -6.95
CA PHE A 360 -17.55 0.18 -7.45
C PHE A 360 -17.79 -0.80 -6.30
N ALA A 361 -19.06 -1.11 -6.05
CA ALA A 361 -19.44 -2.09 -5.04
C ALA A 361 -18.97 -3.50 -5.45
N GLY A 362 -18.43 -4.26 -4.50
CA GLY A 362 -18.03 -5.64 -4.72
C GLY A 362 -16.77 -5.84 -5.57
N LEU A 363 -16.00 -4.78 -5.87
CA LEU A 363 -14.71 -4.91 -6.57
C LEU A 363 -13.54 -4.74 -5.62
N GLY A 364 -12.41 -5.37 -5.96
CA GLY A 364 -11.16 -5.32 -5.21
C GLY A 364 -10.21 -4.19 -5.66
N HIS A 365 -8.90 -4.46 -5.53
CA HIS A 365 -7.82 -3.50 -5.86
C HIS A 365 -7.61 -3.28 -7.35
N MET A 366 -8.17 -4.13 -8.21
CA MET A 366 -8.00 -4.07 -9.66
C MET A 366 -9.33 -3.84 -10.41
N PRO A 367 -10.09 -2.75 -10.15
CA PRO A 367 -11.36 -2.50 -10.85
C PRO A 367 -11.21 -2.47 -12.37
N HIS A 368 -10.06 -2.00 -12.87
CA HIS A 368 -9.74 -1.98 -14.31
C HIS A 368 -9.52 -3.36 -14.93
N PHE A 369 -9.42 -4.40 -14.11
CA PHE A 369 -9.39 -5.80 -14.52
C PHE A 369 -10.76 -6.45 -14.32
N GLU A 370 -11.38 -6.26 -13.16
CA GLU A 370 -12.64 -6.90 -12.73
C GLU A 370 -13.84 -6.37 -13.52
N GLU A 371 -13.96 -5.03 -13.68
CA GLU A 371 -15.03 -4.35 -14.44
C GLU A 371 -14.44 -3.47 -15.54
N ARG A 372 -13.61 -4.10 -16.37
CA ARG A 372 -12.78 -3.42 -17.37
C ARG A 372 -13.56 -2.49 -18.29
N GLU A 373 -14.70 -2.93 -18.81
CA GLU A 373 -15.48 -2.14 -19.77
C GLU A 373 -16.07 -0.88 -19.16
N ALA A 374 -16.58 -0.97 -17.93
CA ALA A 374 -17.08 0.19 -17.20
C ALA A 374 -15.94 1.18 -16.88
N VAL A 375 -14.82 0.68 -16.42
CA VAL A 375 -13.64 1.51 -16.09
C VAL A 375 -13.04 2.17 -17.33
N VAL A 376 -12.95 1.43 -18.44
CA VAL A 376 -12.51 1.97 -19.74
C VAL A 376 -13.45 3.05 -20.26
N ARG A 377 -14.76 2.91 -20.08
CA ARG A 377 -15.73 3.96 -20.45
C ARG A 377 -15.44 5.25 -19.70
N LEU A 378 -15.18 5.19 -18.39
CA LEU A 378 -14.83 6.36 -17.58
C LEU A 378 -13.52 7.03 -18.04
N ALA A 379 -12.52 6.24 -18.37
CA ALA A 379 -11.26 6.76 -18.91
C ALA A 379 -11.46 7.46 -20.27
N ARG A 380 -12.25 6.84 -21.16
CA ARG A 380 -12.57 7.42 -22.47
C ARG A 380 -13.34 8.73 -22.36
N GLU A 381 -14.29 8.81 -21.45
CA GLU A 381 -15.05 10.04 -21.17
C GLU A 381 -14.10 11.15 -20.68
N LEU A 382 -13.23 10.84 -19.71
CA LEU A 382 -12.28 11.79 -19.18
C LEU A 382 -11.36 12.36 -20.26
N MET A 383 -10.77 11.51 -21.10
CA MET A 383 -9.86 11.94 -22.18
C MET A 383 -10.55 12.79 -23.25
N ARG A 384 -11.88 12.67 -23.41
CA ARG A 384 -12.64 13.49 -24.35
C ARG A 384 -13.01 14.87 -23.80
N SER A 385 -13.00 15.02 -22.47
CA SER A 385 -13.38 16.28 -21.80
C SER A 385 -12.17 17.18 -21.48
N ALA A 386 -10.94 16.74 -21.83
CA ALA A 386 -9.69 17.41 -21.44
C ALA A 386 -8.90 18.02 -22.62
#